data_3b96bc35c0b5e75aa046efa5564ef784
#
_entry.id   3b96bc35c0b5e75aa046efa5564ef784
#
_cell.length_a   1.000
_cell.length_b   1.000
_cell.length_c   1.000
_cell.angle_alpha   90.00
_cell.angle_beta   90.00
_cell.angle_gamma   90.00
#
_symmetry.space_group_name_H-M   'P 1'
#
loop_
_entity.id
_entity.type
_entity.pdbx_description
1 polymer ?
#
loop_
_entity_poly.entity_id
_entity_poly.type
_entity_poly.pdbx_seq_one_letter_code
_entity_poly.pdbx_strand_id
1 'polypeptide(L)' 'MAETTPPQRLHLVMGGRVKDPRGFEFQDPESIHVVGVFSSYEAAVDAWRAQAQRTVDDAEMKYVVVHIHKLLTPED' A
#
# COMPACT_ATOMS: atom_id res chain seq x y z
N MET A 1 20.37 -16.29 -20.97
CA MET A 1 21.08 -15.45 -20.21
C MET A 1 20.45 -15.15 -18.93
N ALA A 2 21.09 -15.35 -17.96
CA ALA A 2 20.51 -15.16 -16.72
C ALA A 2 20.73 -13.79 -16.27
N GLU A 3 19.72 -13.05 -16.33
CA GLU A 3 19.83 -11.81 -15.81
C GLU A 3 19.68 -11.89 -14.40
N THR A 4 20.65 -11.61 -13.68
CA THR A 4 20.55 -11.59 -12.26
C THR A 4 19.99 -10.27 -11.85
N THR A 5 18.72 -10.11 -12.09
CA THR A 5 18.09 -8.88 -11.67
C THR A 5 17.79 -8.97 -10.20
N PRO A 6 18.20 -8.03 -9.40
CA PRO A 6 17.84 -8.09 -7.98
C PRO A 6 16.33 -8.03 -7.83
N PRO A 7 15.80 -8.65 -6.81
CA PRO A 7 14.35 -8.60 -6.61
C PRO A 7 13.89 -7.16 -6.46
N GLN A 8 12.83 -6.86 -7.14
CA GLN A 8 12.27 -5.53 -7.05
C GLN A 8 11.48 -5.44 -5.77
N ARG A 9 11.81 -4.47 -4.97
CA ARG A 9 11.11 -4.28 -3.70
C ARG A 9 10.15 -3.13 -3.86
N LEU A 10 8.98 -3.46 -4.33
CA LEU A 10 7.97 -2.46 -4.55
C LEU A 10 6.99 -2.42 -3.39
N HIS A 11 6.51 -1.23 -3.12
CA HIS A 11 5.63 -0.97 -1.99
C HIS A 11 4.42 -0.23 -2.51
N LEU A 12 3.24 -0.76 -2.23
CA LEU A 12 1.99 -0.14 -2.63
C LEU A 12 1.41 0.60 -1.44
N VAL A 13 1.03 1.85 -1.65
CA VAL A 13 0.34 2.62 -0.63
C VAL A 13 -1.10 2.77 -1.07
N MET A 14 -2.01 2.32 -0.24
CA MET A 14 -3.42 2.40 -0.55
C MET A 14 -4.22 2.57 0.73
N GLY A 15 -5.46 2.97 0.59
CA GLY A 15 -6.29 3.16 1.75
C GLY A 15 -7.76 3.19 1.39
N GLY A 16 -8.57 3.25 2.42
CA GLY A 16 -10.01 3.28 2.26
C GLY A 16 -10.67 3.18 3.61
N ARG A 17 -11.99 3.18 3.60
CA ARG A 17 -12.74 3.05 4.84
C ARG A 17 -12.76 1.60 5.26
N VAL A 18 -12.43 1.36 6.51
CA VAL A 18 -12.41 0.00 7.05
C VAL A 18 -13.64 -0.21 7.90
N LYS A 19 -14.06 -1.47 8.01
CA LYS A 19 -15.20 -1.83 8.82
C LYS A 19 -14.90 -1.69 10.30
N ASP A 20 -13.65 -1.97 10.67
CA ASP A 20 -13.21 -1.87 12.05
C ASP A 20 -11.86 -1.20 12.03
N PRO A 21 -11.69 -0.05 12.70
CA PRO A 21 -10.37 0.63 12.68
C PRO A 21 -9.23 -0.22 13.17
N ARG A 22 -9.50 -1.29 13.91
CA ARG A 22 -8.45 -2.17 14.37
C ARG A 22 -8.05 -3.22 13.35
N GLY A 23 -8.78 -3.33 12.23
CA GLY A 23 -8.51 -4.34 11.22
C GLY A 23 -8.17 -3.71 9.89
N PHE A 24 -8.14 -4.57 8.87
CA PHE A 24 -7.80 -4.13 7.52
C PHE A 24 -8.89 -4.47 6.52
N GLU A 25 -10.08 -4.81 7.00
CA GLU A 25 -11.15 -5.17 6.09
C GLU A 25 -11.85 -3.92 5.61
N PHE A 26 -11.75 -3.63 4.33
CA PHE A 26 -12.32 -2.42 3.77
C PHE A 26 -13.81 -2.59 3.57
N GLN A 27 -14.54 -1.50 3.80
CA GLN A 27 -16.00 -1.53 3.62
C GLN A 27 -16.37 -1.73 2.16
N ASP A 28 -15.66 -1.09 1.27
CA ASP A 28 -15.97 -1.15 -0.16
C ASP A 28 -14.68 -1.29 -0.93
N PRO A 29 -14.31 -2.50 -1.32
CA PRO A 29 -13.04 -2.68 -2.05
C PRO A 29 -12.97 -1.90 -3.34
N GLU A 30 -14.10 -1.54 -3.93
CA GLU A 30 -14.07 -0.79 -5.17
C GLU A 30 -13.79 0.68 -4.95
N SER A 31 -13.87 1.17 -3.73
CA SER A 31 -13.59 2.56 -3.45
C SER A 31 -12.22 2.76 -2.83
N ILE A 32 -11.36 1.76 -2.89
CA ILE A 32 -10.02 1.88 -2.36
C ILE A 32 -9.24 2.92 -3.17
N HIS A 33 -8.56 3.79 -2.44
CA HIS A 33 -7.74 4.83 -3.05
C HIS A 33 -6.31 4.33 -3.14
N VAL A 34 -5.80 4.16 -4.35
CA VAL A 34 -4.42 3.76 -4.57
C VAL A 34 -3.58 5.02 -4.68
N VAL A 35 -2.69 5.23 -3.73
CA VAL A 35 -1.82 6.39 -3.74
C VAL A 35 -0.73 6.21 -4.76
N GLY A 36 -0.12 5.03 -4.80
CA GLY A 36 0.91 4.75 -5.78
C GLY A 36 1.75 3.57 -5.39
N VAL A 37 2.67 3.23 -6.28
CA VAL A 37 3.63 2.17 -6.07
C VAL A 37 5.00 2.81 -6.03
N PHE A 38 5.78 2.47 -5.00
CA PHE A 38 7.06 3.13 -4.76
C PHE A 38 8.18 2.11 -4.72
N SER A 39 9.35 2.51 -5.21
CA SER A 39 10.48 1.61 -5.27
C SER A 39 11.29 1.57 -3.98
N SER A 40 11.01 2.45 -3.03
CA SER A 40 11.69 2.42 -1.76
C SER A 40 10.68 2.50 -0.64
N TYR A 41 11.04 1.87 0.48
CA TYR A 41 10.19 1.90 1.64
C TYR A 41 10.03 3.32 2.17
N GLU A 42 11.12 4.09 2.12
CA GLU A 42 11.06 5.45 2.63
C GLU A 42 10.08 6.31 1.85
N ALA A 43 10.09 6.19 0.52
CA ALA A 43 9.15 6.94 -0.30
C ALA A 43 7.72 6.51 -0.01
N ALA A 44 7.51 5.22 0.17
CA ALA A 44 6.18 4.70 0.48
C ALA A 44 5.70 5.22 1.83
N VAL A 45 6.58 5.23 2.83
CA VAL A 45 6.20 5.70 4.16
C VAL A 45 5.88 7.19 4.13
N ASP A 46 6.64 7.97 3.35
CA ASP A 46 6.34 9.39 3.23
C ASP A 46 4.97 9.61 2.63
N ALA A 47 4.64 8.86 1.57
CA ALA A 47 3.33 8.97 0.95
C ALA A 47 2.23 8.51 1.89
N TRP A 48 2.48 7.43 2.63
CA TRP A 48 1.52 6.92 3.60
C TRP A 48 1.27 7.95 4.69
N ARG A 49 2.35 8.56 5.18
CA ARG A 49 2.22 9.53 6.27
C ARG A 49 1.41 10.74 5.82
N ALA A 50 1.63 11.19 4.59
CA ALA A 50 0.88 12.33 4.08
C ALA A 50 -0.61 12.04 4.06
N GLN A 51 -0.98 10.84 3.62
CA GLN A 51 -2.39 10.48 3.57
C GLN A 51 -2.95 10.26 4.96
N ALA A 52 -2.17 9.64 5.84
CA ALA A 52 -2.63 9.42 7.20
C ALA A 52 -2.89 10.74 7.93
N GLN A 53 -2.06 11.74 7.66
CA GLN A 53 -2.26 13.03 8.29
C GLN A 53 -3.48 13.75 7.73
N ARG A 54 -3.77 13.55 6.46
CA ARG A 54 -4.95 14.17 5.86
C ARG A 54 -6.24 13.59 6.41
N THR A 55 -6.21 12.34 6.85
CA THR A 55 -7.40 11.67 7.32
C THR A 55 -7.36 11.40 8.80
N VAL A 56 -6.54 12.16 9.54
CA VAL A 56 -6.36 11.91 10.97
C VAL A 56 -7.67 12.07 11.75
N ASP A 57 -8.57 12.90 11.26
CA ASP A 57 -9.83 13.13 11.96
C ASP A 57 -10.91 12.12 11.57
N ASP A 58 -10.61 11.19 10.68
CA ASP A 58 -11.59 10.21 10.23
C ASP A 58 -11.10 8.84 10.66
N ALA A 59 -11.67 8.36 11.76
CA ALA A 59 -11.19 7.12 12.37
C ALA A 59 -11.43 5.90 11.50
N GLU A 60 -12.35 5.98 10.53
CA GLU A 60 -12.63 4.85 9.66
C GLU A 60 -11.72 4.78 8.46
N MET A 61 -11.01 5.86 8.15
CA MET A 61 -10.08 5.84 7.03
C MET A 61 -8.75 5.27 7.46
N LYS A 62 -8.23 4.35 6.67
CA LYS A 62 -6.97 3.70 7.00
C LYS A 62 -6.14 3.55 5.75
N TYR A 63 -4.88 3.97 5.83
CA TYR A 63 -3.93 3.79 4.75
C TYR A 63 -2.87 2.79 5.19
N VAL A 64 -2.40 1.97 4.26
CA VAL A 64 -1.46 0.90 4.56
C VAL A 64 -0.37 0.89 3.50
N VAL A 65 0.78 0.35 3.90
CA VAL A 65 1.89 0.10 2.99
C VAL A 65 1.99 -1.41 2.82
N VAL A 66 1.89 -1.87 1.59
CA VAL A 66 1.89 -3.29 1.29
C VAL A 66 3.13 -3.62 0.46
N HIS A 67 3.86 -4.63 0.87
CA HIS A 67 5.00 -5.10 0.09
C HIS A 67 4.50 -6.04 -0.99
N ILE A 68 4.74 -5.69 -2.23
CA ILE A 68 4.21 -6.47 -3.34
C ILE A 68 5.27 -7.13 -4.19
N HIS A 69 6.53 -7.10 -3.73
CA HIS A 69 7.60 -7.64 -4.55
C HIS A 69 7.42 -9.12 -4.87
N LYS A 70 6.77 -9.85 -3.98
CA LYS A 70 6.54 -11.26 -4.25
C LYS A 70 5.51 -11.48 -5.34
N LEU A 71 4.61 -10.55 -5.51
CA LEU A 71 3.57 -10.67 -6.52
C LEU A 71 4.09 -10.39 -7.91
N LEU A 72 5.32 -9.89 -8.00
CA LEU A 72 5.90 -9.56 -9.30
C LEU A 72 6.72 -10.70 -9.85
N THR A 73 6.81 -11.80 -9.14
CA THR A 73 7.54 -12.98 -9.65
C THR A 73 6.55 -13.82 -10.45
N PRO A 74 6.73 -13.88 -11.77
CA PRO A 74 5.77 -14.66 -12.55
C PRO A 74 5.93 -16.13 -12.25
N GLU A 75 4.82 -16.80 -12.20
CA GLU A 75 4.84 -18.21 -12.00
C GLU A 75 4.50 -18.84 -13.27
N ASP A 76 5.38 -19.26 -13.98
CA ASP A 76 5.06 -19.91 -15.21
C ASP A 76 5.45 -21.30 -15.23
#